data_b24acf2aeb15ecadf2039eee38a1a83e
#
_entry.id   b24acf2aeb15ecadf2039eee38a1a83e
#
_cell.length_a   1.000
_cell.length_b   1.000
_cell.length_c   1.000
_cell.angle_alpha   90.00
_cell.angle_beta   90.00
_cell.angle_gamma   90.00
#
_symmetry.space_group_name_H-M   'P 1'
#
loop_
_entity.id
_entity.type
_entity.pdbx_description
1 polymer ?
#
loop_
_entity_poly.entity_id
_entity_poly.type
_entity_poly.pdbx_seq_one_letter_code
_entity_poly.pdbx_strand_id
1 'polypeptide(L)'
;MHDQTDKPSATSKTEDVFVEVETHQIHYKTLSWQLLAFLMIAEIVSNGMLSLPSTLAIVGIVPAVIVQTFLGIFALYTAKLLIDFKLNHPEVHNMGDAGLIIFGPLGREVLSLGTVVFAVFAAGSELLSGQQALSTLSDKGLCSVYFVLIMAAVSFVVALPRTLDGLSWLGMLSAILIALTGVLAMIGAGLNPVEGRVINVTISASFYEAFLAITNPVFSYAGTHRFFILISEMKEPRDAMKAAWCLQTFATIFYVVFSVVLYVYIGNTVQSPALFSLPPIWAKVTFGVALGNFIFSAAICSHTAAKLVFIRLFRHSHHLYSHTLLGWGVWTLLCLAAIVAAFILAVAVPVFSYLIGIAASLFAAWYTYGIAGAFWLHDTYHIEGGFAALRRRPLGTALASSTVLAGAFICVAGTYVSIKTRTGPRAACGITPS
;
A
#
# COMPACT_ATOMS: atom_id res chain seq x y z
N MET A 1 39.85 23.64 -48.12
CA MET A 1 39.86 22.24 -47.66
C MET A 1 39.98 22.28 -46.15
N HIS A 2 38.87 22.37 -45.46
CA HIS A 2 38.77 22.23 -43.99
C HIS A 2 37.71 21.19 -43.70
N ASP A 3 38.22 20.06 -43.29
CA ASP A 3 37.43 18.90 -42.86
C ASP A 3 36.97 19.17 -41.43
N GLN A 4 35.66 19.48 -41.25
CA GLN A 4 35.01 19.53 -39.95
C GLN A 4 34.44 18.16 -39.68
N THR A 5 35.16 17.34 -38.91
CA THR A 5 34.65 16.13 -38.29
C THR A 5 33.63 16.52 -37.20
N ASP A 6 32.35 16.48 -37.56
CA ASP A 6 31.25 16.49 -36.62
C ASP A 6 31.34 15.27 -35.68
N LYS A 7 31.71 15.52 -34.45
CA LYS A 7 31.51 14.56 -33.35
C LYS A 7 30.03 14.53 -33.02
N PRO A 8 29.35 13.39 -33.12
CA PRO A 8 28.00 13.25 -32.55
C PRO A 8 28.07 13.37 -31.03
N SER A 9 27.44 14.39 -30.48
CA SER A 9 27.16 14.49 -29.05
C SER A 9 26.26 13.33 -28.66
N ALA A 10 26.82 12.32 -28.02
CA ALA A 10 26.06 11.24 -27.41
C ALA A 10 25.34 11.76 -26.17
N THR A 11 24.20 12.44 -26.35
CA THR A 11 23.14 12.49 -25.36
C THR A 11 22.55 11.08 -25.35
N SER A 12 22.96 10.24 -24.42
CA SER A 12 22.28 8.98 -24.13
C SER A 12 20.84 9.34 -23.74
N LYS A 13 19.89 9.19 -24.68
CA LYS A 13 18.48 9.18 -24.35
C LYS A 13 18.29 8.01 -23.39
N THR A 14 18.04 8.31 -22.12
CA THR A 14 17.62 7.32 -21.14
C THR A 14 16.33 6.68 -21.68
N GLU A 15 16.44 5.39 -22.05
CA GLU A 15 15.33 4.65 -22.63
C GLU A 15 14.29 4.37 -21.54
N ASP A 16 13.02 4.64 -21.84
CA ASP A 16 11.90 4.30 -20.95
C ASP A 16 11.84 2.77 -20.73
N VAL A 17 11.26 2.36 -19.60
CA VAL A 17 11.14 0.93 -19.21
C VAL A 17 10.38 0.12 -20.25
N PHE A 18 9.29 0.68 -20.76
CA PHE A 18 8.48 0.05 -21.82
C PHE A 18 8.67 0.82 -23.14
N VAL A 19 9.43 0.22 -24.04
CA VAL A 19 9.52 0.68 -25.43
C VAL A 19 8.43 -0.04 -26.21
N GLU A 20 7.37 0.69 -26.55
CA GLU A 20 6.25 0.12 -27.31
C GLU A 20 6.48 0.26 -28.80
N VAL A 21 6.29 -0.85 -29.52
CA VAL A 21 6.27 -0.93 -30.98
C VAL A 21 4.94 -1.53 -31.37
N GLU A 22 4.34 -1.07 -32.48
CA GLU A 22 3.03 -1.54 -32.98
C GLU A 22 2.94 -3.06 -33.17
N THR A 23 4.07 -3.72 -33.39
CA THR A 23 4.17 -5.18 -33.56
C THR A 23 4.08 -5.99 -32.26
N HIS A 24 4.08 -5.33 -31.09
CA HIS A 24 3.98 -6.01 -29.81
C HIS A 24 2.56 -6.55 -29.57
N GLN A 25 2.46 -7.78 -29.05
CA GLN A 25 1.18 -8.42 -28.69
C GLN A 25 0.62 -7.93 -27.36
N ILE A 26 1.49 -7.45 -26.46
CA ILE A 26 1.13 -6.96 -25.13
C ILE A 26 1.58 -5.52 -25.02
N HIS A 27 0.61 -4.62 -24.80
CA HIS A 27 0.85 -3.20 -24.59
C HIS A 27 0.71 -2.85 -23.12
N TYR A 28 1.70 -2.15 -22.57
CA TYR A 28 1.72 -1.75 -21.17
C TYR A 28 1.27 -0.31 -20.94
N LYS A 29 1.56 0.63 -21.85
CA LYS A 29 1.21 2.06 -21.71
C LYS A 29 -0.25 2.36 -22.02
N THR A 30 -1.15 1.81 -21.21
CA THR A 30 -2.60 1.91 -21.45
C THR A 30 -3.34 2.70 -20.37
N LEU A 31 -2.71 2.94 -19.21
CA LEU A 31 -3.36 3.47 -18.02
C LEU A 31 -3.54 4.99 -18.08
N SER A 32 -4.78 5.49 -17.87
CA SER A 32 -5.06 6.91 -17.67
C SER A 32 -4.88 7.31 -16.19
N TRP A 33 -4.71 8.61 -15.90
CA TRP A 33 -4.55 9.06 -14.53
C TRP A 33 -5.79 8.79 -13.65
N GLN A 34 -6.99 8.77 -14.24
CA GLN A 34 -8.23 8.43 -13.52
C GLN A 34 -8.22 6.97 -13.08
N LEU A 35 -7.88 6.05 -14.00
CA LEU A 35 -7.77 4.63 -13.69
C LEU A 35 -6.65 4.36 -12.68
N LEU A 36 -5.53 5.09 -12.79
CA LEU A 36 -4.48 5.06 -11.78
C LEU A 36 -5.00 5.47 -10.40
N ALA A 37 -5.77 6.56 -10.32
CA ALA A 37 -6.34 7.01 -9.04
C ALA A 37 -7.26 5.95 -8.44
N PHE A 38 -8.14 5.32 -9.22
CA PHE A 38 -9.03 4.25 -8.75
C PHE A 38 -8.26 3.01 -8.30
N LEU A 39 -7.25 2.58 -9.05
CA LEU A 39 -6.38 1.47 -8.65
C LEU A 39 -5.71 1.73 -7.30
N MET A 40 -5.15 2.94 -7.13
CA MET A 40 -4.50 3.33 -5.89
C MET A 40 -5.48 3.47 -4.71
N ILE A 41 -6.70 3.99 -4.96
CA ILE A 41 -7.76 4.05 -3.95
C ILE A 41 -8.17 2.63 -3.54
N ALA A 42 -8.41 1.74 -4.50
CA ALA A 42 -8.81 0.36 -4.22
C ALA A 42 -7.80 -0.40 -3.36
N GLU A 43 -6.53 -0.06 -3.49
CA GLU A 43 -5.44 -0.73 -2.81
C GLU A 43 -5.07 -0.09 -1.47
N ILE A 44 -4.99 1.24 -1.42
CA ILE A 44 -4.58 1.98 -0.22
C ILE A 44 -5.75 2.15 0.73
N VAL A 45 -6.94 2.55 0.19
CA VAL A 45 -8.17 2.65 0.99
C VAL A 45 -8.83 1.28 1.06
N SER A 46 -8.14 0.31 1.62
CA SER A 46 -8.64 -1.05 1.83
C SER A 46 -8.74 -1.37 3.32
N ASN A 47 -8.24 -2.50 3.73
CA ASN A 47 -8.33 -2.98 5.10
C ASN A 47 -7.68 -2.05 6.14
N GLY A 48 -6.70 -1.23 5.73
CA GLY A 48 -6.03 -0.26 6.60
C GLY A 48 -7.01 0.70 7.28
N MET A 49 -8.04 1.18 6.56
CA MET A 49 -9.03 2.10 7.14
C MET A 49 -9.81 1.48 8.30
N LEU A 50 -10.00 0.16 8.29
CA LEU A 50 -10.77 -0.55 9.30
C LEU A 50 -10.12 -0.54 10.69
N SER A 51 -8.82 -0.24 10.76
CA SER A 51 -8.08 -0.09 12.00
C SER A 51 -8.12 1.33 12.58
N LEU A 52 -8.47 2.34 11.77
CA LEU A 52 -8.37 3.75 12.18
C LEU A 52 -9.26 4.14 13.36
N PRO A 53 -10.52 3.67 13.47
CA PRO A 53 -11.36 4.00 14.63
C PRO A 53 -10.76 3.55 15.96
N SER A 54 -10.03 2.43 15.99
CA SER A 54 -9.36 1.95 17.20
C SER A 54 -8.22 2.87 17.66
N THR A 55 -7.61 3.64 16.77
CA THR A 55 -6.64 4.68 17.14
C THR A 55 -7.29 5.76 17.98
N LEU A 56 -8.54 6.18 17.65
CA LEU A 56 -9.27 7.17 18.43
C LEU A 56 -9.60 6.65 19.84
N ALA A 57 -9.89 5.35 19.97
CA ALA A 57 -10.14 4.74 21.27
C ALA A 57 -8.92 4.75 22.20
N ILE A 58 -7.71 4.79 21.65
CA ILE A 58 -6.46 4.73 22.41
C ILE A 58 -5.92 6.12 22.73
N VAL A 59 -5.94 7.07 21.77
CA VAL A 59 -5.33 8.39 21.96
C VAL A 59 -6.35 9.53 22.08
N GLY A 60 -7.63 9.28 21.81
CA GLY A 60 -8.70 10.26 21.75
C GLY A 60 -8.89 10.87 20.35
N ILE A 61 -10.01 11.61 20.17
CA ILE A 61 -10.41 12.16 18.86
C ILE A 61 -9.36 13.15 18.34
N VAL A 62 -9.01 14.15 19.14
CA VAL A 62 -8.18 15.29 18.67
C VAL A 62 -6.80 14.83 18.24
N PRO A 63 -6.02 14.09 19.05
CA PRO A 63 -4.70 13.61 18.63
C PRO A 63 -4.78 12.69 17.40
N ALA A 64 -5.77 11.79 17.34
CA ALA A 64 -5.93 10.87 16.21
C ALA A 64 -6.24 11.60 14.90
N VAL A 65 -7.16 12.58 14.91
CA VAL A 65 -7.51 13.37 13.72
C VAL A 65 -6.33 14.21 13.24
N ILE A 66 -5.57 14.81 14.17
CA ILE A 66 -4.35 15.56 13.83
C ILE A 66 -3.34 14.64 13.15
N VAL A 67 -3.07 13.46 13.72
CA VAL A 67 -2.12 12.48 13.14
C VAL A 67 -2.60 11.97 11.79
N GLN A 68 -3.87 11.61 11.64
CA GLN A 68 -4.42 11.14 10.36
C GLN A 68 -4.31 12.22 9.28
N THR A 69 -4.70 13.46 9.58
CA THR A 69 -4.61 14.58 8.62
C THR A 69 -3.16 14.89 8.27
N PHE A 70 -2.28 14.94 9.26
CA PHE A 70 -0.85 15.16 9.05
C PHE A 70 -0.23 14.08 8.15
N LEU A 71 -0.51 12.81 8.42
CA LEU A 71 0.01 11.69 7.62
C LEU A 71 -0.54 11.70 6.19
N GLY A 72 -1.79 12.11 5.98
CA GLY A 72 -2.35 12.28 4.64
C GLY A 72 -1.63 13.36 3.82
N ILE A 73 -1.37 14.53 4.42
CA ILE A 73 -0.59 15.62 3.81
C ILE A 73 0.86 15.17 3.57
N PHE A 74 1.44 14.48 4.54
CA PHE A 74 2.80 13.97 4.45
C PHE A 74 2.95 12.90 3.37
N ALA A 75 1.97 11.99 3.23
CA ALA A 75 1.95 10.99 2.17
C ALA A 75 1.79 11.63 0.77
N LEU A 76 1.01 12.71 0.64
CA LEU A 76 0.94 13.48 -0.61
C LEU A 76 2.29 14.13 -0.95
N TYR A 77 2.96 14.70 0.06
CA TYR A 77 4.28 15.30 -0.14
C TYR A 77 5.31 14.25 -0.59
N THR A 78 5.38 13.10 0.08
CA THR A 78 6.31 12.04 -0.29
C THR A 78 5.97 11.40 -1.64
N ALA A 79 4.68 11.27 -1.99
CA ALA A 79 4.24 10.86 -3.31
C ALA A 79 4.74 11.82 -4.40
N LYS A 80 4.68 13.14 -4.15
CA LYS A 80 5.22 14.14 -5.07
C LYS A 80 6.72 13.94 -5.30
N LEU A 81 7.50 13.73 -4.23
CA LEU A 81 8.95 13.51 -4.37
C LEU A 81 9.26 12.25 -5.20
N LEU A 82 8.48 11.16 -5.01
CA LEU A 82 8.62 9.93 -5.79
C LEU A 82 8.25 10.13 -7.26
N ILE A 83 7.17 10.88 -7.52
CA ILE A 83 6.72 11.18 -8.88
C ILE A 83 7.75 12.05 -9.60
N ASP A 84 8.25 13.11 -8.95
CA ASP A 84 9.28 13.99 -9.52
C ASP A 84 10.54 13.19 -9.86
N PHE A 85 10.99 12.30 -8.96
CA PHE A 85 12.13 11.41 -9.22
C PHE A 85 11.87 10.48 -10.42
N LYS A 86 10.69 9.86 -10.51
CA LYS A 86 10.33 9.01 -11.65
C LYS A 86 10.31 9.78 -12.99
N LEU A 87 9.86 11.02 -12.97
CA LEU A 87 9.84 11.86 -14.19
C LEU A 87 11.25 12.28 -14.62
N ASN A 88 12.18 12.46 -13.67
CA ASN A 88 13.59 12.74 -13.95
C ASN A 88 14.34 11.48 -14.43
N HIS A 89 13.90 10.28 -14.00
CA HIS A 89 14.53 8.99 -14.28
C HIS A 89 13.51 8.03 -14.92
N PRO A 90 13.19 8.20 -16.22
CA PRO A 90 12.17 7.37 -16.90
C PRO A 90 12.53 5.88 -16.95
N GLU A 91 13.81 5.51 -16.86
CA GLU A 91 14.32 4.14 -16.83
C GLU A 91 13.96 3.37 -15.54
N VAL A 92 13.57 4.08 -14.47
CA VAL A 92 13.20 3.48 -13.18
C VAL A 92 11.80 2.86 -13.28
N HIS A 93 11.69 1.56 -13.09
CA HIS A 93 10.42 0.85 -13.05
C HIS A 93 9.89 0.66 -11.62
N ASN A 94 10.78 0.45 -10.67
CA ASN A 94 10.45 0.09 -9.29
C ASN A 94 11.45 0.67 -8.30
N MET A 95 11.18 0.50 -7.01
CA MET A 95 12.07 0.97 -5.93
C MET A 95 13.49 0.41 -6.01
N GLY A 96 13.67 -0.81 -6.54
CA GLY A 96 15.00 -1.39 -6.72
C GLY A 96 15.81 -0.65 -7.76
N ASP A 97 15.20 -0.28 -8.90
CA ASP A 97 15.88 0.51 -9.92
C ASP A 97 16.26 1.90 -9.39
N ALA A 98 15.37 2.53 -8.61
CA ALA A 98 15.68 3.77 -7.89
C ALA A 98 16.83 3.58 -6.87
N GLY A 99 16.83 2.46 -6.18
CA GLY A 99 17.89 2.09 -5.25
C GLY A 99 19.26 1.89 -5.93
N LEU A 100 19.26 1.41 -7.18
CA LEU A 100 20.49 1.31 -7.98
C LEU A 100 21.12 2.68 -8.23
N ILE A 101 20.29 3.67 -8.53
CA ILE A 101 20.76 5.04 -8.81
C ILE A 101 21.36 5.67 -7.55
N ILE A 102 20.72 5.50 -6.38
CA ILE A 102 21.10 6.23 -5.17
C ILE A 102 22.16 5.48 -4.35
N PHE A 103 21.99 4.17 -4.18
CA PHE A 103 22.81 3.35 -3.28
C PHE A 103 23.63 2.27 -4.01
N GLY A 104 23.62 2.26 -5.35
CA GLY A 104 24.32 1.29 -6.15
C GLY A 104 23.71 -0.13 -6.11
N PRO A 105 24.48 -1.16 -6.51
CA PRO A 105 23.96 -2.52 -6.66
C PRO A 105 23.35 -3.11 -5.38
N LEU A 106 23.94 -2.84 -4.22
CA LEU A 106 23.39 -3.30 -2.93
C LEU A 106 22.04 -2.66 -2.64
N GLY A 107 21.90 -1.36 -2.89
CA GLY A 107 20.63 -0.65 -2.74
C GLY A 107 19.52 -1.22 -3.63
N ARG A 108 19.88 -1.62 -4.85
CA ARG A 108 18.96 -2.30 -5.77
C ARG A 108 18.39 -3.58 -5.17
N GLU A 109 19.25 -4.45 -4.63
CA GLU A 109 18.81 -5.73 -4.07
C GLU A 109 17.96 -5.54 -2.82
N VAL A 110 18.40 -4.69 -1.90
CA VAL A 110 17.69 -4.43 -0.63
C VAL A 110 16.30 -3.83 -0.89
N LEU A 111 16.21 -2.81 -1.76
CA LEU A 111 14.93 -2.17 -2.04
C LEU A 111 14.01 -3.03 -2.91
N SER A 112 14.55 -3.84 -3.83
CA SER A 112 13.73 -4.80 -4.58
C SER A 112 13.14 -5.87 -3.67
N LEU A 113 13.96 -6.50 -2.84
CA LEU A 113 13.52 -7.53 -1.91
C LEU A 113 12.50 -6.97 -0.92
N GLY A 114 12.78 -5.80 -0.34
CA GLY A 114 11.86 -5.15 0.59
C GLY A 114 10.53 -4.78 -0.06
N THR A 115 10.50 -4.37 -1.34
CA THR A 115 9.25 -4.11 -2.08
C THR A 115 8.43 -5.40 -2.22
N VAL A 116 9.07 -6.53 -2.58
CA VAL A 116 8.39 -7.83 -2.70
C VAL A 116 7.84 -8.27 -1.34
N VAL A 117 8.65 -8.19 -0.29
CA VAL A 117 8.23 -8.59 1.07
C VAL A 117 7.09 -7.68 1.55
N PHE A 118 7.16 -6.37 1.33
CA PHE A 118 6.07 -5.45 1.70
C PHE A 118 4.77 -5.79 0.96
N ALA A 119 4.84 -6.09 -0.33
CA ALA A 119 3.65 -6.51 -1.10
C ALA A 119 3.05 -7.83 -0.57
N VAL A 120 3.89 -8.78 -0.13
CA VAL A 120 3.45 -10.03 0.53
C VAL A 120 2.77 -9.73 1.87
N PHE A 121 3.31 -8.82 2.70
CA PHE A 121 2.67 -8.41 3.95
C PHE A 121 1.31 -7.73 3.70
N ALA A 122 1.24 -6.85 2.71
CA ALA A 122 -0.01 -6.22 2.31
C ALA A 122 -1.04 -7.25 1.82
N ALA A 123 -0.66 -8.15 0.91
CA ALA A 123 -1.53 -9.23 0.46
C ALA A 123 -1.99 -10.14 1.63
N GLY A 124 -1.07 -10.49 2.54
CA GLY A 124 -1.39 -11.30 3.72
C GLY A 124 -2.42 -10.63 4.64
N SER A 125 -2.33 -9.31 4.82
CA SER A 125 -3.31 -8.55 5.61
C SER A 125 -4.70 -8.52 4.96
N GLU A 126 -4.76 -8.48 3.62
CA GLU A 126 -6.01 -8.57 2.87
C GLU A 126 -6.62 -9.97 2.93
N LEU A 127 -5.80 -11.02 2.80
CA LEU A 127 -6.27 -12.41 2.96
C LEU A 127 -6.83 -12.65 4.37
N LEU A 128 -6.20 -12.07 5.40
CA LEU A 128 -6.68 -12.13 6.77
C LEU A 128 -8.01 -11.39 6.95
N SER A 129 -8.17 -10.20 6.34
CA SER A 129 -9.42 -9.43 6.36
C SER A 129 -10.55 -10.19 5.65
N GLY A 130 -10.24 -10.81 4.52
CA GLY A 130 -11.17 -11.66 3.79
C GLY A 130 -11.57 -12.92 4.57
N GLN A 131 -10.63 -13.53 5.28
CA GLN A 131 -10.92 -14.64 6.21
C GLN A 131 -11.91 -14.21 7.30
N GLN A 132 -11.69 -13.03 7.90
CA GLN A 132 -12.59 -12.47 8.91
C GLN A 132 -13.98 -12.20 8.34
N ALA A 133 -14.06 -11.68 7.08
CA ALA A 133 -15.30 -11.48 6.37
C ALA A 133 -16.05 -12.81 6.16
N LEU A 134 -15.40 -13.82 5.58
CA LEU A 134 -16.02 -15.13 5.34
C LEU A 134 -16.43 -15.83 6.65
N SER A 135 -15.62 -15.72 7.69
CA SER A 135 -15.96 -16.26 9.02
C SER A 135 -17.20 -15.59 9.61
N THR A 136 -17.35 -14.26 9.44
CA THR A 136 -18.52 -13.51 9.91
C THR A 136 -19.78 -13.86 9.11
N LEU A 137 -19.65 -14.01 7.79
CA LEU A 137 -20.77 -14.36 6.89
C LEU A 137 -21.29 -15.77 7.13
N SER A 138 -20.42 -16.71 7.45
CA SER A 138 -20.74 -18.13 7.67
C SER A 138 -21.01 -18.51 9.13
N ASP A 139 -21.08 -17.53 10.04
CA ASP A 139 -21.23 -17.77 11.49
C ASP A 139 -20.16 -18.75 12.04
N LYS A 140 -18.92 -18.62 11.56
CA LYS A 140 -17.77 -19.48 11.92
C LYS A 140 -17.94 -20.96 11.50
N GLY A 141 -18.65 -21.23 10.41
CA GLY A 141 -18.97 -22.58 9.96
C GLY A 141 -17.77 -23.46 9.55
N LEU A 142 -16.58 -22.86 9.32
CA LEU A 142 -15.35 -23.58 8.96
C LEU A 142 -14.15 -23.06 9.75
N CYS A 143 -13.08 -23.87 9.81
CA CYS A 143 -11.82 -23.45 10.39
C CYS A 143 -11.22 -22.27 9.59
N SER A 144 -10.65 -21.29 10.28
CA SER A 144 -10.08 -20.04 9.72
C SER A 144 -9.14 -20.28 8.54
N VAL A 145 -8.33 -21.33 8.58
CA VAL A 145 -7.35 -21.66 7.53
C VAL A 145 -8.02 -21.95 6.19
N TYR A 146 -9.19 -22.60 6.18
CA TYR A 146 -9.93 -22.85 4.92
C TYR A 146 -10.43 -21.54 4.29
N PHE A 147 -10.86 -20.59 5.11
CA PHE A 147 -11.26 -19.27 4.60
C PHE A 147 -10.08 -18.50 4.00
N VAL A 148 -8.90 -18.53 4.63
CA VAL A 148 -7.68 -17.95 4.05
C VAL A 148 -7.32 -18.64 2.73
N LEU A 149 -7.47 -19.96 2.64
CA LEU A 149 -7.20 -20.73 1.43
C LEU A 149 -8.16 -20.34 0.29
N ILE A 150 -9.45 -20.20 0.58
CA ILE A 150 -10.46 -19.75 -0.41
C ILE A 150 -10.09 -18.34 -0.90
N MET A 151 -9.78 -17.43 0.00
CA MET A 151 -9.36 -16.07 -0.36
C MET A 151 -8.10 -16.08 -1.23
N ALA A 152 -7.09 -16.87 -0.86
CA ALA A 152 -5.86 -17.01 -1.64
C ALA A 152 -6.12 -17.56 -3.05
N ALA A 153 -6.95 -18.61 -3.18
CA ALA A 153 -7.28 -19.20 -4.47
C ALA A 153 -8.01 -18.22 -5.41
N VAL A 154 -9.00 -17.49 -4.88
CA VAL A 154 -9.75 -16.51 -5.69
C VAL A 154 -8.85 -15.32 -6.07
N SER A 155 -8.07 -14.79 -5.12
CA SER A 155 -7.15 -13.68 -5.38
C SER A 155 -6.05 -14.08 -6.37
N PHE A 156 -5.58 -15.34 -6.36
CA PHE A 156 -4.64 -15.85 -7.36
C PHE A 156 -5.20 -15.77 -8.77
N VAL A 157 -6.44 -16.23 -8.97
CA VAL A 157 -7.10 -16.16 -10.29
C VAL A 157 -7.23 -14.71 -10.78
N VAL A 158 -7.61 -13.79 -9.90
CA VAL A 158 -7.73 -12.36 -10.21
C VAL A 158 -6.37 -11.73 -10.53
N ALA A 159 -5.26 -12.23 -9.96
CA ALA A 159 -3.90 -11.72 -10.20
C ALA A 159 -3.29 -12.16 -11.54
N LEU A 160 -3.86 -13.11 -12.26
CA LEU A 160 -3.27 -13.70 -13.48
C LEU A 160 -3.11 -12.76 -14.69
N PRO A 161 -3.98 -11.76 -14.96
CA PRO A 161 -3.76 -10.82 -16.06
C PRO A 161 -2.39 -10.15 -15.96
N ARG A 162 -1.62 -10.09 -17.09
CA ARG A 162 -0.24 -9.55 -17.10
C ARG A 162 -0.19 -8.03 -17.13
N THR A 163 -1.26 -7.39 -17.62
CA THR A 163 -1.36 -5.92 -17.77
C THR A 163 -2.32 -5.33 -16.75
N LEU A 164 -2.05 -4.10 -16.31
CA LEU A 164 -2.93 -3.37 -15.40
C LEU A 164 -4.23 -2.90 -16.05
N ASP A 165 -4.28 -2.83 -17.39
CA ASP A 165 -5.49 -2.48 -18.12
C ASP A 165 -6.61 -3.49 -17.83
N GLY A 166 -6.31 -4.79 -17.90
CA GLY A 166 -7.25 -5.83 -17.56
C GLY A 166 -7.74 -5.81 -16.10
N LEU A 167 -6.94 -5.23 -15.18
CA LEU A 167 -7.30 -5.09 -13.77
C LEU A 167 -7.95 -3.74 -13.45
N SER A 168 -7.86 -2.74 -14.32
CA SER A 168 -8.28 -1.37 -14.02
C SER A 168 -9.78 -1.24 -13.73
N TRP A 169 -10.64 -1.96 -14.47
CA TRP A 169 -12.07 -2.01 -14.23
C TRP A 169 -12.44 -2.70 -12.92
N LEU A 170 -11.75 -3.78 -12.58
CA LEU A 170 -11.89 -4.42 -11.27
C LEU A 170 -11.42 -3.50 -10.15
N GLY A 171 -10.38 -2.71 -10.38
CA GLY A 171 -9.90 -1.70 -9.46
C GLY A 171 -10.94 -0.60 -9.21
N MET A 172 -11.60 -0.11 -10.25
CA MET A 172 -12.68 0.87 -10.10
C MET A 172 -13.85 0.29 -9.29
N LEU A 173 -14.30 -0.93 -9.62
CA LEU A 173 -15.34 -1.62 -8.84
C LEU A 173 -14.91 -1.81 -7.39
N SER A 174 -13.68 -2.22 -7.15
CA SER A 174 -13.11 -2.43 -5.82
C SER A 174 -13.07 -1.13 -4.99
N ALA A 175 -12.70 0.00 -5.60
CA ALA A 175 -12.72 1.31 -4.95
C ALA A 175 -14.14 1.73 -4.54
N ILE A 176 -15.12 1.44 -5.38
CA ILE A 176 -16.55 1.70 -5.07
C ILE A 176 -16.99 0.80 -3.91
N LEU A 177 -16.66 -0.49 -3.92
CA LEU A 177 -17.04 -1.44 -2.86
C LEU A 177 -16.47 -1.03 -1.50
N ILE A 178 -15.22 -0.61 -1.43
CA ILE A 178 -14.64 -0.20 -0.13
C ILE A 178 -15.22 1.13 0.36
N ALA A 179 -15.46 2.09 -0.53
CA ALA A 179 -16.15 3.32 -0.17
C ALA A 179 -17.57 3.05 0.34
N LEU A 180 -18.31 2.18 -0.35
CA LEU A 180 -19.66 1.75 0.06
C LEU A 180 -19.61 1.03 1.42
N THR A 181 -18.63 0.16 1.65
CA THR A 181 -18.43 -0.50 2.95
C THR A 181 -18.29 0.51 4.08
N GLY A 182 -17.46 1.55 3.89
CA GLY A 182 -17.30 2.58 4.90
C GLY A 182 -18.58 3.37 5.16
N VAL A 183 -19.34 3.73 4.11
CA VAL A 183 -20.63 4.43 4.24
C VAL A 183 -21.64 3.54 4.97
N LEU A 184 -21.77 2.27 4.59
CA LEU A 184 -22.69 1.33 5.26
C LEU A 184 -22.29 1.10 6.72
N ALA A 185 -21.00 1.04 7.03
CA ALA A 185 -20.53 0.92 8.41
C ALA A 185 -20.90 2.16 9.25
N MET A 186 -20.74 3.36 8.69
CA MET A 186 -21.14 4.61 9.36
C MET A 186 -22.65 4.66 9.60
N ILE A 187 -23.46 4.25 8.60
CA ILE A 187 -24.91 4.16 8.75
C ILE A 187 -25.29 3.13 9.83
N GLY A 188 -24.70 1.93 9.77
CA GLY A 188 -24.94 0.86 10.73
C GLY A 188 -24.64 1.25 12.18
N ALA A 189 -23.51 1.95 12.39
CA ALA A 189 -23.16 2.49 13.70
C ALA A 189 -24.12 3.61 14.16
N GLY A 190 -24.46 4.52 13.23
CA GLY A 190 -25.37 5.63 13.53
C GLY A 190 -26.80 5.22 13.89
N LEU A 191 -27.31 4.16 13.24
CA LEU A 191 -28.63 3.60 13.54
C LEU A 191 -28.66 2.76 14.84
N ASN A 192 -27.51 2.26 15.29
CA ASN A 192 -27.36 1.37 16.44
C ASN A 192 -26.24 1.87 17.37
N PRO A 193 -26.34 3.04 17.96
CA PRO A 193 -25.31 3.57 18.84
C PRO A 193 -25.19 2.70 20.09
N VAL A 194 -23.95 2.44 20.53
CA VAL A 194 -23.69 1.67 21.76
C VAL A 194 -24.15 2.47 22.97
N GLU A 195 -25.03 1.90 23.79
CA GLU A 195 -25.51 2.52 25.02
C GLU A 195 -24.37 2.65 26.05
N GLY A 196 -24.31 3.79 26.76
CA GLY A 196 -23.26 4.05 27.74
C GLY A 196 -21.84 4.21 27.16
N ARG A 197 -21.72 4.41 25.85
CA ARG A 197 -20.42 4.61 25.19
C ARG A 197 -19.65 5.78 25.79
N VAL A 198 -18.36 5.56 26.01
CA VAL A 198 -17.45 6.60 26.48
C VAL A 198 -16.70 7.19 25.29
N ILE A 199 -16.74 8.51 25.15
CA ILE A 199 -16.07 9.27 24.09
C ILE A 199 -15.10 10.21 24.76
N ASN A 200 -13.84 10.13 24.38
CA ASN A 200 -12.78 10.97 24.93
C ASN A 200 -12.20 11.89 23.85
N VAL A 201 -12.08 13.16 24.16
CA VAL A 201 -11.44 14.14 23.29
C VAL A 201 -9.94 13.88 23.21
N THR A 202 -9.31 13.59 24.36
CA THR A 202 -7.90 13.22 24.50
C THR A 202 -7.78 12.14 25.56
N ILE A 203 -6.85 11.20 25.36
CA ILE A 203 -6.52 10.13 26.30
C ILE A 203 -5.04 10.19 26.58
N SER A 204 -4.64 10.15 27.85
CA SER A 204 -3.24 10.03 28.25
C SER A 204 -2.82 8.56 28.16
N ALA A 205 -2.45 8.12 26.98
CA ALA A 205 -1.92 6.78 26.75
C ALA A 205 -0.41 6.71 27.00
N SER A 206 0.10 5.55 27.36
CA SER A 206 1.55 5.32 27.42
C SER A 206 2.16 5.48 26.02
N PHE A 207 3.46 5.83 25.96
CA PHE A 207 4.16 5.92 24.67
C PHE A 207 3.99 4.64 23.83
N TYR A 208 4.04 3.49 24.48
CA TYR A 208 3.88 2.19 23.84
C TYR A 208 2.52 2.02 23.18
N GLU A 209 1.43 2.27 23.91
CA GLU A 209 0.05 2.15 23.40
C GLU A 209 -0.24 3.19 22.32
N ALA A 210 0.15 4.45 22.57
CA ALA A 210 -0.06 5.52 21.61
C ALA A 210 0.69 5.27 20.30
N PHE A 211 1.96 4.83 20.37
CA PHE A 211 2.74 4.61 19.16
C PHE A 211 2.27 3.38 18.39
N LEU A 212 1.87 2.30 19.08
CA LEU A 212 1.25 1.13 18.45
C LEU A 212 -0.05 1.54 17.72
N ALA A 213 -0.88 2.38 18.32
CA ALA A 213 -2.09 2.91 17.68
C ALA A 213 -1.78 3.77 16.44
N ILE A 214 -0.69 4.55 16.46
CA ILE A 214 -0.25 5.38 15.33
C ILE A 214 0.25 4.53 14.15
N THR A 215 0.70 3.29 14.37
CA THR A 215 1.06 2.41 13.24
C THR A 215 -0.13 2.11 12.32
N ASN A 216 -1.37 2.18 12.80
CA ASN A 216 -2.58 2.00 11.99
C ASN A 216 -2.70 3.07 10.88
N PRO A 217 -2.73 4.40 11.17
CA PRO A 217 -2.75 5.40 10.12
C PRO A 217 -1.45 5.42 9.28
N VAL A 218 -0.29 5.09 9.85
CA VAL A 218 0.96 4.93 9.06
C VAL A 218 0.79 3.87 7.98
N PHE A 219 0.19 2.72 8.30
CA PHE A 219 -0.10 1.67 7.33
C PHE A 219 -1.20 2.08 6.35
N SER A 220 -2.26 2.73 6.82
CA SER A 220 -3.43 3.07 6.00
C SER A 220 -3.11 4.03 4.84
N TYR A 221 -2.08 4.88 4.96
CA TYR A 221 -1.58 5.72 3.88
C TYR A 221 -0.42 5.09 3.09
N ALA A 222 0.00 3.88 3.44
CA ALA A 222 1.13 3.22 2.80
C ALA A 222 0.78 2.72 1.39
N GLY A 223 1.76 2.82 0.47
CA GLY A 223 1.58 2.32 -0.89
C GLY A 223 2.14 3.25 -1.98
N THR A 224 2.57 4.46 -1.64
CA THR A 224 3.08 5.45 -2.61
C THR A 224 4.27 4.94 -3.43
N HIS A 225 5.08 4.01 -2.92
CA HIS A 225 6.20 3.38 -3.64
C HIS A 225 5.74 2.67 -4.93
N ARG A 226 4.48 2.28 -5.04
CA ARG A 226 3.90 1.64 -6.23
C ARG A 226 3.68 2.61 -7.39
N PHE A 227 3.71 3.93 -7.14
CA PHE A 227 3.68 4.91 -8.19
C PHE A 227 4.74 4.66 -9.27
N PHE A 228 5.94 4.17 -8.93
CA PHE A 228 6.95 3.84 -9.93
C PHE A 228 6.46 2.83 -10.97
N ILE A 229 5.87 1.72 -10.51
CA ILE A 229 5.35 0.65 -11.37
C ILE A 229 4.15 1.16 -12.17
N LEU A 230 3.21 1.82 -11.50
CA LEU A 230 1.96 2.26 -12.10
C LEU A 230 2.17 3.40 -13.11
N ILE A 231 3.05 4.37 -12.81
CA ILE A 231 3.39 5.47 -13.73
C ILE A 231 4.07 4.92 -14.99
N SER A 232 4.86 3.85 -14.89
CA SER A 232 5.50 3.23 -16.05
C SER A 232 4.48 2.69 -17.06
N GLU A 233 3.24 2.39 -16.64
CA GLU A 233 2.14 1.94 -17.50
C GLU A 233 1.15 3.07 -17.87
N MET A 234 1.40 4.29 -17.45
CA MET A 234 0.57 5.44 -17.85
C MET A 234 0.81 5.83 -19.30
N LYS A 235 -0.26 6.25 -19.98
CA LYS A 235 -0.18 6.92 -21.29
C LYS A 235 0.59 8.23 -21.18
N GLU A 236 0.27 9.03 -20.16
CA GLU A 236 0.87 10.31 -19.87
C GLU A 236 1.43 10.35 -18.44
N PRO A 237 2.71 9.99 -18.23
CA PRO A 237 3.33 9.94 -16.91
C PRO A 237 3.29 11.27 -16.14
N ARG A 238 3.29 12.42 -16.86
CA ARG A 238 3.22 13.76 -16.26
C ARG A 238 1.93 14.02 -15.48
N ASP A 239 0.87 13.28 -15.78
CA ASP A 239 -0.43 13.41 -15.13
C ASP A 239 -0.52 12.60 -13.80
N ALA A 240 0.52 11.88 -13.42
CA ALA A 240 0.57 11.08 -12.20
C ALA A 240 0.25 11.90 -10.93
N MET A 241 0.67 13.17 -10.90
CA MET A 241 0.38 14.04 -9.77
C MET A 241 -1.12 14.31 -9.58
N LYS A 242 -1.93 14.30 -10.66
CA LYS A 242 -3.39 14.42 -10.57
C LYS A 242 -3.98 13.21 -9.84
N ALA A 243 -3.49 12.00 -10.13
CA ALA A 243 -3.91 10.78 -9.44
C ALA A 243 -3.50 10.81 -7.95
N ALA A 244 -2.30 11.28 -7.62
CA ALA A 244 -1.84 11.41 -6.23
C ALA A 244 -2.71 12.39 -5.43
N TRP A 245 -3.07 13.55 -5.99
CA TRP A 245 -4.00 14.49 -5.37
C TRP A 245 -5.38 13.88 -5.15
N CYS A 246 -5.95 13.21 -6.17
CA CYS A 246 -7.25 12.55 -6.06
C CYS A 246 -7.24 11.50 -4.94
N LEU A 247 -6.24 10.62 -4.93
CA LEU A 247 -6.06 9.58 -3.92
C LEU A 247 -5.98 10.17 -2.50
N GLN A 248 -5.03 11.08 -2.27
CA GLN A 248 -4.74 11.54 -0.90
C GLN A 248 -5.83 12.44 -0.34
N THR A 249 -6.48 13.25 -1.19
CA THR A 249 -7.63 14.06 -0.76
C THR A 249 -8.80 13.16 -0.38
N PHE A 250 -9.15 12.19 -1.25
CA PHE A 250 -10.20 11.23 -0.96
C PHE A 250 -9.89 10.43 0.32
N ALA A 251 -8.70 9.82 0.39
CA ALA A 251 -8.30 8.98 1.53
C ALA A 251 -8.33 9.77 2.85
N THR A 252 -7.77 10.98 2.88
CA THR A 252 -7.69 11.76 4.12
C THR A 252 -9.08 12.16 4.62
N ILE A 253 -9.95 12.68 3.74
CA ILE A 253 -11.31 13.05 4.12
C ILE A 253 -12.08 11.81 4.58
N PHE A 254 -12.02 10.74 3.80
CA PHE A 254 -12.75 9.51 4.08
C PHE A 254 -12.30 8.84 5.38
N TYR A 255 -10.99 8.78 5.64
CA TYR A 255 -10.42 8.21 6.86
C TYR A 255 -10.81 8.98 8.12
N VAL A 256 -10.72 10.31 8.08
CA VAL A 256 -11.11 11.15 9.21
C VAL A 256 -12.60 11.02 9.49
N VAL A 257 -13.46 11.15 8.46
CA VAL A 257 -14.92 11.03 8.61
C VAL A 257 -15.30 9.64 9.13
N PHE A 258 -14.78 8.58 8.49
CA PHE A 258 -15.06 7.19 8.88
C PHE A 258 -14.65 6.90 10.32
N SER A 259 -13.43 7.27 10.70
CA SER A 259 -12.91 6.98 12.04
C SER A 259 -13.64 7.76 13.14
N VAL A 260 -13.96 9.05 12.89
CA VAL A 260 -14.68 9.88 13.85
C VAL A 260 -16.12 9.42 14.01
N VAL A 261 -16.83 9.15 12.90
CA VAL A 261 -18.24 8.70 12.95
C VAL A 261 -18.34 7.38 13.71
N LEU A 262 -17.54 6.38 13.37
CA LEU A 262 -17.58 5.09 14.07
C LEU A 262 -17.24 5.24 15.55
N TYR A 263 -16.20 6.02 15.88
CA TYR A 263 -15.84 6.24 17.28
C TYR A 263 -16.91 6.98 18.07
N VAL A 264 -17.57 7.98 17.49
CA VAL A 264 -18.64 8.74 18.15
C VAL A 264 -19.84 7.83 18.47
N TYR A 265 -20.18 6.88 17.62
CA TYR A 265 -21.33 6.00 17.83
C TYR A 265 -21.01 4.71 18.61
N ILE A 266 -19.74 4.24 18.58
CA ILE A 266 -19.31 3.00 19.27
C ILE A 266 -18.56 3.31 20.57
N GLY A 267 -17.72 4.37 20.61
CA GLY A 267 -16.93 4.74 21.78
C GLY A 267 -15.62 3.93 21.91
N ASN A 268 -15.07 3.90 23.13
CA ASN A 268 -13.79 3.25 23.43
C ASN A 268 -13.78 1.73 23.24
N THR A 269 -14.93 1.08 23.02
CA THR A 269 -15.05 -0.37 22.79
C THR A 269 -14.85 -0.78 21.34
N VAL A 270 -14.54 0.21 20.46
CA VAL A 270 -14.34 -0.06 19.03
C VAL A 270 -13.16 -1.01 18.83
N GLN A 271 -13.40 -2.07 18.05
CA GLN A 271 -12.43 -3.12 17.74
C GLN A 271 -11.57 -2.76 16.50
N SER A 272 -10.57 -3.57 16.24
CA SER A 272 -9.77 -3.53 15.00
C SER A 272 -9.73 -4.94 14.40
N PRO A 273 -10.36 -5.15 13.23
CA PRO A 273 -11.13 -4.21 12.37
C PRO A 273 -12.44 -3.68 12.99
N ALA A 274 -12.75 -2.42 12.69
CA ALA A 274 -13.90 -1.73 13.28
C ALA A 274 -15.27 -2.34 12.94
N LEU A 275 -15.38 -3.09 11.83
CA LEU A 275 -16.61 -3.76 11.40
C LEU A 275 -17.12 -4.78 12.40
N PHE A 276 -16.24 -5.35 13.24
CA PHE A 276 -16.65 -6.26 14.33
C PHE A 276 -17.42 -5.57 15.46
N SER A 277 -17.35 -4.25 15.53
CA SER A 277 -18.07 -3.47 16.54
C SER A 277 -19.50 -3.14 16.13
N LEU A 278 -19.91 -3.51 14.93
CA LEU A 278 -21.25 -3.30 14.42
C LEU A 278 -22.20 -4.42 14.88
N PRO A 279 -23.53 -4.15 14.95
CA PRO A 279 -24.52 -5.21 15.15
C PRO A 279 -24.38 -6.35 14.13
N PRO A 280 -24.74 -7.59 14.46
CA PRO A 280 -24.45 -8.77 13.62
C PRO A 280 -24.91 -8.63 12.16
N ILE A 281 -26.10 -8.06 11.91
CA ILE A 281 -26.60 -7.86 10.55
C ILE A 281 -25.73 -6.87 9.79
N TRP A 282 -25.41 -5.72 10.40
CA TRP A 282 -24.56 -4.69 9.77
C TRP A 282 -23.12 -5.17 9.57
N ALA A 283 -22.58 -5.95 10.52
CA ALA A 283 -21.29 -6.59 10.34
C ALA A 283 -21.27 -7.53 9.12
N LYS A 284 -22.29 -8.39 8.97
CA LYS A 284 -22.41 -9.26 7.80
C LYS A 284 -22.53 -8.49 6.49
N VAL A 285 -23.40 -7.46 6.45
CA VAL A 285 -23.58 -6.63 5.24
C VAL A 285 -22.27 -5.94 4.85
N THR A 286 -21.62 -5.28 5.80
CA THR A 286 -20.38 -4.52 5.53
C THR A 286 -19.22 -5.44 5.16
N PHE A 287 -19.00 -6.56 5.84
CA PHE A 287 -18.00 -7.54 5.45
C PHE A 287 -18.30 -8.19 4.10
N GLY A 288 -19.57 -8.44 3.79
CA GLY A 288 -19.98 -9.00 2.50
C GLY A 288 -19.64 -8.06 1.34
N VAL A 289 -19.89 -6.75 1.49
CA VAL A 289 -19.54 -5.75 0.48
C VAL A 289 -18.02 -5.55 0.39
N ALA A 290 -17.31 -5.55 1.53
CA ALA A 290 -15.85 -5.40 1.58
C ALA A 290 -15.09 -6.57 0.95
N LEU A 291 -15.69 -7.77 0.91
CA LEU A 291 -15.04 -8.99 0.44
C LEU A 291 -14.47 -8.84 -0.98
N GLY A 292 -15.21 -8.19 -1.88
CA GLY A 292 -14.75 -7.92 -3.24
C GLY A 292 -13.49 -7.04 -3.28
N ASN A 293 -13.39 -6.04 -2.39
CA ASN A 293 -12.20 -5.22 -2.28
C ASN A 293 -11.02 -6.03 -1.71
N PHE A 294 -11.19 -6.82 -0.67
CA PHE A 294 -10.11 -7.63 -0.08
C PHE A 294 -9.52 -8.62 -1.09
N ILE A 295 -10.36 -9.26 -1.93
CA ILE A 295 -9.92 -10.14 -3.01
C ILE A 295 -9.07 -9.37 -4.02
N PHE A 296 -9.57 -8.22 -4.49
CA PHE A 296 -8.87 -7.41 -5.48
C PHE A 296 -7.56 -6.86 -4.93
N SER A 297 -7.58 -6.31 -3.71
CA SER A 297 -6.39 -5.73 -3.08
C SER A 297 -5.30 -6.79 -2.83
N ALA A 298 -5.67 -7.99 -2.36
CA ALA A 298 -4.72 -9.11 -2.26
C ALA A 298 -4.14 -9.50 -3.63
N ALA A 299 -4.99 -9.51 -4.67
CA ALA A 299 -4.57 -9.84 -6.02
C ALA A 299 -3.58 -8.81 -6.60
N ILE A 300 -3.88 -7.49 -6.50
CA ILE A 300 -3.01 -6.44 -7.03
C ILE A 300 -1.68 -6.35 -6.28
N CYS A 301 -1.66 -6.58 -4.95
CA CYS A 301 -0.44 -6.67 -4.18
C CYS A 301 0.46 -7.81 -4.67
N SER A 302 -0.11 -9.00 -4.86
CA SER A 302 0.62 -10.18 -5.34
C SER A 302 1.07 -10.01 -6.79
N HIS A 303 0.23 -9.44 -7.65
CA HIS A 303 0.56 -9.07 -9.02
C HIS A 303 1.75 -8.10 -9.08
N THR A 304 1.76 -7.08 -8.23
CA THR A 304 2.85 -6.09 -8.16
C THR A 304 4.17 -6.74 -7.76
N ALA A 305 4.16 -7.65 -6.77
CA ALA A 305 5.34 -8.42 -6.37
C ALA A 305 5.86 -9.30 -7.53
N ALA A 306 4.95 -10.04 -8.19
CA ALA A 306 5.27 -10.88 -9.33
C ALA A 306 5.81 -10.06 -10.51
N LYS A 307 5.21 -8.90 -10.79
CA LYS A 307 5.58 -8.01 -11.90
C LYS A 307 6.99 -7.44 -11.75
N LEU A 308 7.37 -7.05 -10.53
CA LEU A 308 8.72 -6.58 -10.25
C LEU A 308 9.77 -7.65 -10.63
N VAL A 309 9.57 -8.88 -10.19
CA VAL A 309 10.48 -9.99 -10.48
C VAL A 309 10.43 -10.36 -11.97
N PHE A 310 9.23 -10.43 -12.56
CA PHE A 310 9.04 -10.79 -13.97
C PHE A 310 9.73 -9.80 -14.92
N ILE A 311 9.54 -8.50 -14.73
CA ILE A 311 10.19 -7.47 -15.56
C ILE A 311 11.70 -7.52 -15.38
N ARG A 312 12.19 -7.76 -14.17
CA ARG A 312 13.63 -7.90 -13.94
C ARG A 312 14.25 -9.08 -14.71
N LEU A 313 13.53 -10.21 -14.81
CA LEU A 313 13.99 -11.40 -15.53
C LEU A 313 13.93 -11.23 -17.06
N PHE A 314 12.89 -10.54 -17.56
CA PHE A 314 12.56 -10.50 -18.98
C PHE A 314 12.69 -9.12 -19.63
N ARG A 315 13.29 -8.12 -18.97
CA ARG A 315 13.37 -6.72 -19.43
C ARG A 315 13.89 -6.56 -20.86
N HIS A 316 14.84 -7.40 -21.27
CA HIS A 316 15.43 -7.36 -22.60
C HIS A 316 15.05 -8.57 -23.47
N SER A 317 13.97 -9.26 -23.10
CA SER A 317 13.50 -10.48 -23.78
C SER A 317 12.19 -10.25 -24.50
N HIS A 318 12.00 -10.91 -25.65
CA HIS A 318 10.73 -10.91 -26.37
C HIS A 318 9.57 -11.51 -25.53
N HIS A 319 9.86 -12.32 -24.51
CA HIS A 319 8.87 -12.89 -23.60
C HIS A 319 8.08 -11.84 -22.82
N LEU A 320 8.62 -10.60 -22.68
CA LEU A 320 7.92 -9.49 -22.03
C LEU A 320 6.71 -9.04 -22.86
N TYR A 321 6.85 -8.97 -24.20
CA TYR A 321 5.87 -8.38 -25.12
C TYR A 321 5.07 -9.40 -25.94
N SER A 322 5.30 -10.71 -25.76
CA SER A 322 4.65 -11.77 -26.52
C SER A 322 4.04 -12.84 -25.63
N HIS A 323 3.01 -13.53 -26.19
CA HIS A 323 2.34 -14.64 -25.53
C HIS A 323 3.13 -15.94 -25.73
N THR A 324 4.18 -16.16 -24.93
CA THR A 324 4.98 -17.38 -24.95
C THR A 324 4.64 -18.29 -23.78
N LEU A 325 4.74 -19.61 -23.96
CA LEU A 325 4.52 -20.58 -22.88
C LEU A 325 5.46 -20.35 -21.70
N LEU A 326 6.74 -20.04 -21.98
CA LEU A 326 7.71 -19.72 -20.94
C LEU A 326 7.32 -18.45 -20.18
N GLY A 327 6.95 -17.37 -20.88
CA GLY A 327 6.53 -16.12 -20.27
C GLY A 327 5.30 -16.29 -19.38
N TRP A 328 4.28 -17.03 -19.85
CA TRP A 328 3.09 -17.32 -19.05
C TRP A 328 3.36 -18.28 -17.89
N GLY A 329 4.21 -19.31 -18.09
CA GLY A 329 4.58 -20.25 -17.03
C GLY A 329 5.31 -19.56 -15.87
N VAL A 330 6.32 -18.74 -16.17
CA VAL A 330 7.06 -17.98 -15.16
C VAL A 330 6.16 -16.96 -14.48
N TRP A 331 5.32 -16.23 -15.22
CA TRP A 331 4.36 -15.29 -14.68
C TRP A 331 3.41 -15.93 -13.66
N THR A 332 2.77 -17.04 -14.05
CA THR A 332 1.83 -17.78 -13.18
C THR A 332 2.53 -18.31 -11.94
N LEU A 333 3.76 -18.83 -12.08
CA LEU A 333 4.56 -19.31 -10.95
C LEU A 333 4.90 -18.17 -9.97
N LEU A 334 5.26 -16.99 -10.45
CA LEU A 334 5.56 -15.84 -9.60
C LEU A 334 4.31 -15.34 -8.86
N CYS A 335 3.16 -15.26 -9.53
CA CYS A 335 1.89 -14.93 -8.88
C CYS A 335 1.53 -15.96 -7.81
N LEU A 336 1.68 -17.26 -8.12
CA LEU A 336 1.44 -18.33 -7.16
C LEU A 336 2.37 -18.23 -5.95
N ALA A 337 3.66 -18.02 -6.18
CA ALA A 337 4.64 -17.88 -5.10
C ALA A 337 4.32 -16.71 -4.17
N ALA A 338 3.90 -15.55 -4.72
CA ALA A 338 3.50 -14.38 -3.94
C ALA A 338 2.26 -14.66 -3.09
N ILE A 339 1.22 -15.28 -3.66
CA ILE A 339 -0.01 -15.64 -2.92
C ILE A 339 0.25 -16.71 -1.85
N VAL A 340 1.06 -17.72 -2.15
CA VAL A 340 1.43 -18.76 -1.16
C VAL A 340 2.20 -18.12 0.01
N ALA A 341 3.14 -17.22 -0.27
CA ALA A 341 3.85 -16.50 0.78
C ALA A 341 2.89 -15.64 1.64
N ALA A 342 1.94 -14.94 1.01
CA ALA A 342 0.91 -14.17 1.69
C ALA A 342 -0.03 -15.07 2.53
N PHE A 343 -0.41 -16.24 2.02
CA PHE A 343 -1.20 -17.24 2.75
C PHE A 343 -0.45 -17.72 4.01
N ILE A 344 0.81 -18.12 3.86
CA ILE A 344 1.63 -18.57 5.00
C ILE A 344 1.73 -17.46 6.05
N LEU A 345 1.93 -16.22 5.63
CA LEU A 345 2.01 -15.08 6.52
C LEU A 345 0.69 -14.82 7.27
N ALA A 346 -0.45 -14.86 6.58
CA ALA A 346 -1.78 -14.67 7.17
C ALA A 346 -2.10 -15.75 8.22
N VAL A 347 -1.68 -17.01 7.97
CA VAL A 347 -1.86 -18.12 8.90
C VAL A 347 -0.88 -18.02 10.09
N ALA A 348 0.36 -17.59 9.84
CA ALA A 348 1.39 -17.47 10.88
C ALA A 348 1.16 -16.29 11.84
N VAL A 349 0.53 -15.20 11.36
CA VAL A 349 0.24 -13.99 12.12
C VAL A 349 -1.26 -13.68 12.06
N PRO A 350 -2.11 -14.44 12.77
CA PRO A 350 -3.56 -14.34 12.63
C PRO A 350 -4.19 -13.12 13.33
N VAL A 351 -3.37 -12.22 13.86
CA VAL A 351 -3.82 -11.00 14.55
C VAL A 351 -3.60 -9.79 13.64
N PHE A 352 -4.71 -9.23 13.18
CA PHE A 352 -4.75 -8.13 12.20
C PHE A 352 -3.87 -6.94 12.59
N SER A 353 -4.02 -6.41 13.80
CA SER A 353 -3.27 -5.23 14.26
C SER A 353 -1.75 -5.48 14.32
N TYR A 354 -1.31 -6.71 14.62
CA TYR A 354 0.13 -7.03 14.66
C TYR A 354 0.71 -7.13 13.26
N LEU A 355 -0.02 -7.72 12.33
CA LEU A 355 0.41 -7.82 10.93
C LEU A 355 0.56 -6.42 10.33
N ILE A 356 -0.43 -5.55 10.53
CA ILE A 356 -0.39 -4.15 10.11
C ILE A 356 0.75 -3.38 10.79
N GLY A 357 0.91 -3.54 12.10
CA GLY A 357 1.96 -2.85 12.87
C GLY A 357 3.37 -3.18 12.39
N ILE A 358 3.66 -4.46 12.09
CA ILE A 358 4.94 -4.89 11.53
C ILE A 358 5.14 -4.33 10.13
N ALA A 359 4.11 -4.41 9.27
CA ALA A 359 4.17 -3.88 7.91
C ALA A 359 4.39 -2.36 7.89
N ALA A 360 3.72 -1.63 8.78
CA ALA A 360 3.90 -0.19 8.94
C ALA A 360 5.32 0.17 9.35
N SER A 361 5.84 -0.53 10.36
CA SER A 361 7.12 -0.19 10.99
C SER A 361 8.32 -0.53 10.11
N LEU A 362 8.35 -1.71 9.50
CA LEU A 362 9.51 -2.16 8.71
C LEU A 362 9.48 -1.64 7.28
N PHE A 363 8.29 -1.52 6.68
CA PHE A 363 8.18 -1.21 5.25
C PHE A 363 7.56 0.16 4.98
N ALA A 364 6.35 0.46 5.49
CA ALA A 364 5.71 1.74 5.20
C ALA A 364 6.57 2.93 5.66
N ALA A 365 7.25 2.81 6.80
CA ALA A 365 8.17 3.79 7.32
C ALA A 365 9.22 4.26 6.31
N TRP A 366 9.78 3.33 5.54
CA TRP A 366 10.78 3.63 4.51
C TRP A 366 10.17 3.84 3.13
N TYR A 367 9.33 2.92 2.66
CA TYR A 367 8.84 2.87 1.28
C TYR A 367 7.79 3.94 0.98
N THR A 368 7.08 4.43 1.99
CA THR A 368 6.11 5.51 1.83
C THR A 368 6.67 6.85 2.29
N TYR A 369 7.39 6.88 3.41
CA TYR A 369 7.77 8.15 4.03
C TYR A 369 9.26 8.47 3.90
N GLY A 370 10.15 7.57 4.35
CA GLY A 370 11.55 7.91 4.55
C GLY A 370 12.36 8.09 3.27
N ILE A 371 12.26 7.15 2.34
CA ILE A 371 13.16 7.11 1.18
C ILE A 371 12.88 8.21 0.15
N ALA A 372 11.65 8.74 0.12
CA ALA A 372 11.29 9.82 -0.79
C ALA A 372 12.16 11.07 -0.62
N GLY A 373 12.54 11.38 0.62
CA GLY A 373 13.49 12.47 0.89
C GLY A 373 14.89 12.22 0.34
N ALA A 374 15.35 10.97 0.40
CA ALA A 374 16.65 10.61 -0.19
C ALA A 374 16.67 10.79 -1.70
N PHE A 375 15.56 10.49 -2.40
CA PHE A 375 15.41 10.73 -3.84
C PHE A 375 15.54 12.21 -4.18
N TRP A 376 14.84 13.08 -3.45
CA TRP A 376 14.92 14.51 -3.67
C TRP A 376 16.31 15.08 -3.37
N LEU A 377 16.95 14.64 -2.30
CA LEU A 377 18.32 15.06 -1.94
C LEU A 377 19.32 14.63 -3.02
N HIS A 378 19.19 13.40 -3.54
CA HIS A 378 20.02 12.89 -4.62
C HIS A 378 19.88 13.74 -5.89
N ASP A 379 18.66 13.97 -6.36
CA ASP A 379 18.42 14.72 -7.59
C ASP A 379 18.88 16.18 -7.48
N THR A 380 18.58 16.82 -6.34
CA THR A 380 19.04 18.19 -6.09
C THR A 380 20.58 18.27 -6.08
N TYR A 381 21.24 17.26 -5.53
CA TYR A 381 22.70 17.21 -5.49
C TYR A 381 23.31 16.93 -6.88
N HIS A 382 22.83 15.91 -7.58
CA HIS A 382 23.46 15.44 -8.82
C HIS A 382 22.99 16.19 -10.07
N ILE A 383 21.73 16.64 -10.13
CA ILE A 383 21.15 17.30 -11.31
C ILE A 383 21.27 18.83 -11.21
N GLU A 384 21.08 19.42 -10.01
CA GLU A 384 20.94 20.88 -9.87
C GLU A 384 22.22 21.59 -9.44
N GLY A 385 23.32 20.89 -9.12
CA GLY A 385 24.63 21.53 -8.89
C GLY A 385 25.20 21.38 -7.48
N GLY A 386 25.09 20.23 -6.86
CA GLY A 386 25.79 19.81 -5.65
C GLY A 386 25.33 20.53 -4.37
N PHE A 387 26.24 20.69 -3.41
CA PHE A 387 25.93 21.34 -2.13
C PHE A 387 25.43 22.78 -2.28
N ALA A 388 25.79 23.48 -3.35
CA ALA A 388 25.30 24.84 -3.60
C ALA A 388 23.79 24.86 -3.89
N ALA A 389 23.26 23.87 -4.61
CA ALA A 389 21.84 23.74 -4.89
C ALA A 389 21.04 23.42 -3.59
N LEU A 390 21.55 22.52 -2.73
CA LEU A 390 20.95 22.23 -1.44
C LEU A 390 20.87 23.46 -0.54
N ARG A 391 21.93 24.29 -0.51
CA ARG A 391 21.93 25.54 0.25
C ARG A 391 21.00 26.62 -0.34
N ARG A 392 20.78 26.62 -1.64
CA ARG A 392 19.82 27.55 -2.28
C ARG A 392 18.37 27.24 -1.96
N ARG A 393 18.08 25.97 -1.61
CA ARG A 393 16.72 25.49 -1.26
C ARG A 393 16.64 24.96 0.16
N PRO A 394 16.90 25.81 1.20
CA PRO A 394 17.04 25.33 2.58
C PRO A 394 15.76 24.67 3.12
N LEU A 395 14.57 25.18 2.77
CA LEU A 395 13.30 24.59 3.16
C LEU A 395 13.07 23.20 2.53
N GLY A 396 13.36 23.06 1.23
CA GLY A 396 13.28 21.76 0.55
C GLY A 396 14.24 20.74 1.16
N THR A 397 15.48 21.16 1.43
CA THR A 397 16.50 20.30 2.05
C THR A 397 16.07 19.88 3.46
N ALA A 398 15.56 20.83 4.28
CA ALA A 398 15.08 20.53 5.64
C ALA A 398 13.88 19.56 5.60
N LEU A 399 12.90 19.79 4.71
CA LEU A 399 11.74 18.92 4.55
C LEU A 399 12.15 17.53 4.04
N ALA A 400 13.01 17.43 3.03
CA ALA A 400 13.49 16.13 2.53
C ALA A 400 14.31 15.37 3.58
N SER A 401 15.15 16.06 4.35
CA SER A 401 15.88 15.45 5.47
C SER A 401 14.93 14.99 6.58
N SER A 402 13.88 15.77 6.88
CA SER A 402 12.89 15.40 7.88
C SER A 402 12.10 14.15 7.51
N THR A 403 11.85 13.88 6.20
CA THR A 403 11.22 12.62 5.79
C THR A 403 12.10 11.42 6.12
N VAL A 404 13.41 11.51 5.86
CA VAL A 404 14.37 10.44 6.18
C VAL A 404 14.39 10.16 7.69
N LEU A 405 14.45 11.22 8.49
CA LEU A 405 14.42 11.10 9.96
C LEU A 405 13.10 10.53 10.47
N ALA A 406 11.97 10.96 9.89
CA ALA A 406 10.64 10.44 10.24
C ALA A 406 10.54 8.95 9.90
N GLY A 407 11.00 8.53 8.73
CA GLY A 407 11.06 7.12 8.35
C GLY A 407 11.90 6.29 9.32
N ALA A 408 13.07 6.75 9.68
CA ALA A 408 13.94 6.09 10.65
C ALA A 408 13.26 6.00 12.04
N PHE A 409 12.65 7.10 12.51
CA PHE A 409 11.95 7.13 13.80
C PHE A 409 10.77 6.15 13.82
N ILE A 410 9.89 6.17 12.78
CA ILE A 410 8.76 5.25 12.67
C ILE A 410 9.25 3.79 12.62
N CYS A 411 10.33 3.52 11.89
CA CYS A 411 10.90 2.17 11.81
C CYS A 411 11.37 1.67 13.17
N VAL A 412 12.19 2.43 13.88
CA VAL A 412 12.77 2.01 15.17
C VAL A 412 11.70 1.90 16.25
N ALA A 413 10.91 2.98 16.44
CA ALA A 413 9.88 3.02 17.47
C ALA A 413 8.75 2.03 17.20
N GLY A 414 8.29 1.92 15.93
CA GLY A 414 7.24 0.99 15.54
C GLY A 414 7.67 -0.48 15.67
N THR A 415 8.91 -0.82 15.29
CA THR A 415 9.45 -2.17 15.46
C THR A 415 9.54 -2.52 16.95
N TYR A 416 10.02 -1.60 17.79
CA TYR A 416 10.08 -1.80 19.23
C TYR A 416 8.72 -2.13 19.84
N VAL A 417 7.68 -1.34 19.52
CA VAL A 417 6.33 -1.56 20.06
C VAL A 417 5.68 -2.82 19.49
N SER A 418 5.91 -3.15 18.20
CA SER A 418 5.34 -4.33 17.56
C SER A 418 5.92 -5.66 18.07
N ILE A 419 7.21 -5.68 18.46
CA ILE A 419 7.86 -6.87 19.01
C ILE A 419 7.43 -7.13 20.47
N LYS A 420 7.32 -6.08 21.28
CA LYS A 420 6.98 -6.21 22.71
C LYS A 420 5.59 -6.83 22.92
N THR A 421 4.69 -6.70 21.98
CA THR A 421 3.31 -7.21 22.06
C THR A 421 3.21 -8.72 21.84
N ARG A 422 4.30 -9.42 21.47
CA ARG A 422 4.30 -10.84 21.06
C ARG A 422 4.07 -11.87 22.19
N THR A 423 3.84 -11.44 23.44
CA THR A 423 3.73 -12.32 24.61
C THR A 423 2.29 -12.74 25.00
N GLY A 424 1.29 -12.52 24.12
CA GLY A 424 -0.09 -12.98 24.32
C GLY A 424 -0.33 -14.42 23.83
N PRO A 425 -1.36 -15.15 24.36
CA PRO A 425 -1.58 -16.55 24.05
C PRO A 425 -1.92 -16.79 22.58
N ARG A 426 -1.30 -17.81 21.98
CA ARG A 426 -1.58 -18.26 20.61
C ARG A 426 -2.97 -18.92 20.59
N ALA A 427 -3.91 -18.33 19.86
CA ALA A 427 -5.13 -19.02 19.46
C ALA A 427 -4.81 -19.98 18.29
N ALA A 428 -4.28 -21.16 18.59
CA ALA A 428 -4.35 -22.29 17.67
C ALA A 428 -5.82 -22.73 17.56
N CYS A 429 -6.23 -23.35 16.43
CA CYS A 429 -7.54 -23.95 16.22
C CYS A 429 -7.98 -24.74 17.45
N GLY A 430 -8.61 -24.10 18.40
CA GLY A 430 -9.22 -24.74 19.58
C GLY A 430 -10.65 -25.06 19.19
N ILE A 431 -10.93 -26.31 18.89
CA ILE A 431 -12.26 -26.90 19.05
C ILE A 431 -12.54 -26.79 20.54
N THR A 432 -13.30 -25.78 20.98
CA THR A 432 -13.92 -25.83 22.30
C THR A 432 -15.07 -26.82 22.18
N PRO A 433 -15.08 -27.92 22.94
CA PRO A 433 -16.26 -28.76 23.06
C PRO A 433 -17.36 -27.96 23.78
N SER A 434 -18.55 -28.11 23.27
CA SER A 434 -19.87 -27.62 23.64
C SER A 434 -20.06 -27.18 25.10
#